data_99ad89d924eeb48f62df85905e4cdf18
#
_entry.id   99ad89d924eeb48f62df85905e4cdf18
#
_cell.length_a   1.000
_cell.length_b   1.000
_cell.length_c   1.000
_cell.angle_alpha   90.00
_cell.angle_beta   90.00
_cell.angle_gamma   90.00
#
_symmetry.space_group_name_H-M   'P 1'
#
loop_
_entity.id
_entity.type
_entity.pdbx_description
1 polymer ?
#
loop_
_entity_poly.entity_id
_entity_poly.type
_entity_poly.pdbx_seq_one_letter_code
_entity_poly.pdbx_strand_id
1 'polypeptide(L)' 'MNKQLVQKLVKAYNDCLKDNMIYIVIEVDGMIYNCYDDIKYGDKGISFIDEDGNAVILEYKYIVGVKVRVI' A
#
# COMPACT_ATOMS: atom_id res chain seq x y z
N MET A 1 -6.02 -10.08 2.02
CA MET A 1 -5.91 -9.74 3.45
C MET A 1 -7.18 -9.09 3.96
N ASN A 2 -7.35 -9.13 5.26
CA ASN A 2 -8.47 -8.49 5.92
C ASN A 2 -8.46 -6.97 5.70
N LYS A 3 -9.60 -6.41 5.31
CA LYS A 3 -9.78 -4.98 5.03
C LYS A 3 -9.29 -4.09 6.18
N GLN A 4 -9.70 -4.40 7.40
CA GLN A 4 -9.36 -3.58 8.56
C GLN A 4 -7.87 -3.58 8.83
N LEU A 5 -7.21 -4.72 8.66
CA LEU A 5 -5.77 -4.82 8.83
C LEU A 5 -5.02 -4.01 7.76
N VAL A 6 -5.44 -4.12 6.50
CA VAL A 6 -4.80 -3.36 5.43
C VAL A 6 -4.99 -1.86 5.64
N GLN A 7 -6.20 -1.42 5.99
CA GLN A 7 -6.47 0.00 6.26
C GLN A 7 -5.61 0.52 7.40
N LYS A 8 -5.45 -0.28 8.45
CA LYS A 8 -4.64 0.10 9.60
C LYS A 8 -3.16 0.26 9.22
N LEU A 9 -2.63 -0.68 8.44
CA LEU A 9 -1.24 -0.64 7.98
C LEU A 9 -1.00 0.55 7.04
N VAL A 10 -1.92 0.77 6.11
CA VAL A 10 -1.82 1.88 5.16
C VAL A 10 -1.91 3.23 5.88
N LYS A 11 -2.81 3.36 6.84
CA LYS A 11 -2.92 4.58 7.63
C LYS A 11 -1.64 4.87 8.41
N ALA A 12 -1.08 3.85 9.05
CA ALA A 12 0.17 4.00 9.79
C ALA A 12 1.31 4.41 8.84
N TYR A 13 1.40 3.79 7.67
CA TYR A 13 2.38 4.15 6.66
C TYR A 13 2.22 5.61 6.23
N ASN A 14 1.00 6.03 5.88
CA ASN A 14 0.73 7.40 5.45
C ASN A 14 1.11 8.41 6.54
N ASP A 15 0.79 8.11 7.79
CA ASP A 15 1.10 8.98 8.91
C ASP A 15 2.62 9.13 9.13
N CYS A 16 3.38 8.07 8.88
CA CYS A 16 4.84 8.08 9.05
C CYS A 16 5.59 8.61 7.84
N LEU A 17 4.97 8.65 6.67
CA LEU A 17 5.64 9.00 5.42
C LEU A 17 6.23 10.40 5.42
N LYS A 18 5.60 11.35 6.13
CA LYS A 18 6.03 12.75 6.17
C LYS A 18 7.39 12.93 6.83
N ASP A 19 7.71 12.12 7.83
CA ASP A 19 8.87 12.29 8.69
C ASP A 19 9.93 11.22 8.48
N ASN A 20 9.70 10.27 7.59
CA ASN A 20 10.58 9.12 7.41
C ASN A 20 10.79 8.82 5.93
N MET A 21 11.98 8.35 5.60
CA MET A 21 12.29 7.87 4.26
C MET A 21 11.90 6.40 4.18
N ILE A 22 10.64 6.16 3.88
CA ILE A 22 10.07 4.82 3.82
C ILE A 22 9.27 4.66 2.52
N TYR A 23 9.03 3.40 2.17
CA TYR A 23 8.11 3.04 1.10
C TYR A 23 7.33 1.81 1.53
N ILE A 24 6.22 1.56 0.85
CA ILE A 24 5.37 0.43 1.15
C ILE A 24 5.38 -0.55 -0.01
N VAL A 25 5.42 -1.83 0.33
CA VAL A 25 5.38 -2.95 -0.63
C VAL A 25 4.05 -3.64 -0.47
N ILE A 26 3.28 -3.70 -1.56
CA ILE A 26 2.00 -4.39 -1.60
C ILE A 26 2.16 -5.62 -2.46
N GLU A 27 1.90 -6.77 -1.89
CA GLU A 27 2.03 -8.05 -2.57
C GLU A 27 0.64 -8.62 -2.88
N VAL A 28 0.43 -8.96 -4.14
CA VAL A 28 -0.72 -9.71 -4.59
C VAL A 28 -0.23 -11.00 -5.24
N ASP A 29 -1.13 -11.91 -5.57
CA ASP A 29 -0.72 -13.18 -6.17
C ASP A 29 0.07 -12.94 -7.46
N GLY A 30 1.34 -13.32 -7.45
CA GLY A 30 2.24 -13.24 -8.60
C GLY A 30 2.81 -11.87 -8.92
N MET A 31 2.48 -10.83 -8.13
CA MET A 31 2.99 -9.48 -8.38
C MET A 31 3.31 -8.73 -7.10
N ILE A 32 4.29 -7.82 -7.21
CA ILE A 32 4.68 -6.94 -6.11
C ILE A 32 4.64 -5.51 -6.61
N TYR A 33 4.01 -4.63 -5.83
CA TYR A 33 3.97 -3.20 -6.12
C TYR A 33 4.73 -2.43 -5.03
N ASN A 34 5.58 -1.51 -5.46
CA ASN A 34 6.27 -0.60 -4.55
C ASN A 34 5.66 0.79 -4.70
N CYS A 35 5.33 1.42 -3.59
CA CYS A 35 4.76 2.76 -3.59
C CYS A 35 5.56 3.64 -2.65
N TYR A 36 5.97 4.81 -3.15
CA TYR A 36 6.77 5.78 -2.39
C TYR A 36 5.96 6.98 -1.92
N ASP A 37 4.70 7.07 -2.37
CA ASP A 37 3.78 8.13 -2.02
C ASP A 37 2.68 7.61 -1.09
N ASP A 38 1.77 8.47 -0.71
CA ASP A 38 0.63 8.07 0.12
C ASP A 38 -0.31 7.14 -0.64
N ILE A 39 -1.05 6.34 0.11
CA ILE A 39 -2.03 5.40 -0.43
C ILE A 39 -3.41 5.86 -0.01
N LYS A 40 -4.33 5.88 -0.95
CA LYS A 40 -5.74 6.13 -0.66
C LYS A 40 -6.44 4.80 -0.40
N TYR A 41 -7.38 4.80 0.52
CA TYR A 41 -8.14 3.58 0.80
C TYR A 41 -9.62 3.89 0.95
N GLY A 42 -10.43 2.96 0.53
CA GLY A 42 -11.88 3.05 0.59
C GLY A 42 -12.48 1.75 1.06
N ASP A 43 -13.76 1.58 0.81
CA ASP A 43 -14.50 0.42 1.31
C ASP A 43 -14.06 -0.90 0.67
N LYS A 44 -13.71 -0.89 -0.62
CA LYS A 44 -13.42 -2.11 -1.37
C LYS A 44 -11.93 -2.37 -1.57
N GLY A 45 -11.09 -1.36 -1.45
CA GLY A 45 -9.68 -1.55 -1.72
C GLY A 45 -8.87 -0.28 -1.54
N ILE A 46 -7.67 -0.33 -2.08
CA ILE A 46 -6.70 0.76 -2.02
C ILE A 46 -6.35 1.23 -3.42
N SER A 47 -5.87 2.46 -3.52
CA SER A 47 -5.39 3.01 -4.79
C SER A 47 -4.13 3.83 -4.55
N PHE A 48 -3.20 3.76 -5.49
CA PHE A 48 -1.93 4.46 -5.37
C PHE A 48 -1.25 4.56 -6.74
N ILE A 49 -0.19 5.35 -6.79
CA ILE A 49 0.70 5.42 -7.95
C ILE A 49 1.94 4.61 -7.60
N ASP A 50 2.28 3.63 -8.43
CA ASP A 50 3.45 2.78 -8.18
C ASP A 50 4.76 3.48 -8.57
N GLU A 51 5.89 2.81 -8.37
CA GLU A 51 7.21 3.37 -8.64
C GLU A 51 7.44 3.69 -10.12
N ASP A 52 6.69 3.07 -11.02
CA ASP A 52 6.77 3.30 -12.47
C ASP A 52 5.81 4.39 -12.95
N GLY A 53 5.05 4.99 -12.02
CA GLY A 53 4.09 6.03 -12.35
C GLY A 53 2.73 5.53 -12.79
N ASN A 54 2.44 4.26 -12.63
CA ASN A 54 1.16 3.67 -13.00
C ASN A 54 0.14 3.79 -11.86
N ALA A 55 -1.10 4.12 -12.22
CA ALA A 55 -2.20 4.11 -11.26
C ALA A 55 -2.62 2.66 -11.01
N VAL A 56 -2.65 2.27 -9.74
CA VAL A 56 -2.98 0.91 -9.32
C VAL A 56 -4.19 0.95 -8.39
N ILE A 57 -5.14 0.07 -8.63
CA ILE A 57 -6.30 -0.13 -7.76
C ILE A 57 -6.36 -1.60 -7.41
N LEU A 58 -6.36 -1.91 -6.11
CA LEU A 58 -6.37 -3.28 -5.61
C LEU A 58 -7.48 -3.48 -4.60
N GLU A 59 -8.31 -4.49 -4.82
CA GLU A 59 -9.29 -4.90 -3.83
C GLU A 59 -8.60 -5.65 -2.69
N TYR A 60 -9.10 -5.48 -1.47
CA TYR A 60 -8.50 -6.10 -0.29
C TYR A 60 -8.36 -7.62 -0.41
N LYS A 61 -9.33 -8.27 -1.02
CA LYS A 61 -9.32 -9.74 -1.15
C LYS A 61 -8.14 -10.28 -1.96
N TYR A 62 -7.53 -9.44 -2.80
CA TYR A 62 -6.39 -9.88 -3.62
C TYR A 62 -5.05 -9.57 -2.98
N ILE A 63 -5.02 -8.81 -1.90
CA ILE A 63 -3.78 -8.44 -1.22
C ILE A 63 -3.37 -9.58 -0.30
N VAL A 64 -2.16 -10.09 -0.46
CA VAL A 64 -1.63 -11.19 0.35
C VAL A 64 -0.53 -10.74 1.31
N GLY A 65 0.05 -9.56 1.12
CA GLY A 65 1.06 -9.05 2.03
C GLY A 65 1.22 -7.54 1.91
N VAL A 66 1.59 -6.91 3.02
CA VAL A 66 1.89 -5.49 3.10
C VAL A 66 3.12 -5.33 3.99
N LYS A 67 4.15 -4.65 3.50
CA LYS A 67 5.38 -4.40 4.26
C LYS A 67 5.79 -2.95 4.09
N VAL A 68 6.26 -2.35 5.16
CA VAL A 68 6.87 -1.01 5.11
C VAL A 68 8.37 -1.18 5.23
N ARG A 69 9.11 -0.55 4.33
CA ARG A 69 10.57 -0.64 4.29
C ARG A 69 11.20 0.74 4.35
N VAL A 70 12.41 0.79 4.87
CA VAL A 70 13.22 2.02 4.89
C VAL A 70 13.97 2.12 3.55
N ILE A 71 13.99 3.32 2.99
CA ILE A 71 14.73 3.61 1.76
C ILE A 71 16.24 3.58 2.02
#